data_b7b271dfbe00ee07980b0ce1dc2de3bb
#
_entry.id   b7b271dfbe00ee07980b0ce1dc2de3bb
#
_cell.length_a   1.000
_cell.length_b   1.000
_cell.length_c   1.000
_cell.angle_alpha   90.00
_cell.angle_beta   90.00
_cell.angle_gamma   90.00
#
_symmetry.space_group_name_H-M   'P 1'
#
loop_
_entity.id
_entity.type
_entity.pdbx_description
1 polymer ?
#
loop_
_entity_poly.entity_id
_entity_poly.type
_entity_poly.pdbx_seq_one_letter_code
_entity_poly.pdbx_strand_id
1 'polypeptide(L)'
;MAGVAACLGETSTAFARQPEPTPGKALNLMTFNLRYASSTGANRWPLRRPLVAQVLREQSPDIVGTQEGLYPQLKDIATDSPGLGWIGLGRDGGSRGEFMAVFYRKERLEPVEFDHFWLSDTPEVMGSTTWGNTNRRMVTWVTFEDRATGRRFQFWNTHFDHQVEEARRKAAALVSARIARVPQGVPVVLAGDFNALSGKSRSYEWLTGEGGLKDTWHAAARRSEEDADSFNDFRDLGRNGQRIDWILFRGSARVASAGVVTTRVNGQWPSDHCPVTARLEWE
;
A
#
# COMPACT_ATOMS: atom_id res chain seq x y z
N MET A 1 67.96 9.42 -2.10
CA MET A 1 66.60 9.98 -1.87
C MET A 1 65.59 8.87 -2.10
N ALA A 2 65.03 8.31 -1.02
CA ALA A 2 64.12 7.22 -1.06
C ALA A 2 62.69 7.80 -0.88
N GLY A 3 61.84 7.58 -1.88
CA GLY A 3 60.42 8.00 -1.83
C GLY A 3 59.56 6.96 -1.09
N VAL A 4 58.92 7.39 -0.02
CA VAL A 4 57.95 6.59 0.72
C VAL A 4 56.61 6.71 0.03
N ALA A 5 56.09 5.59 -0.50
CA ALA A 5 54.72 5.50 -1.00
C ALA A 5 53.80 5.21 0.17
N ALA A 6 52.88 6.13 0.43
CA ALA A 6 51.78 5.95 1.41
C ALA A 6 50.64 5.16 0.75
N CYS A 7 50.43 3.93 1.19
CA CYS A 7 49.20 3.17 0.88
C CYS A 7 48.05 3.74 1.71
N LEU A 8 47.11 4.40 1.05
CA LEU A 8 45.81 4.73 1.62
C LEU A 8 44.91 3.47 1.55
N GLY A 9 44.73 2.84 2.69
CA GLY A 9 43.79 1.71 2.84
C GLY A 9 42.35 2.23 2.79
N GLU A 10 41.63 1.89 1.73
CA GLU A 10 40.19 2.06 1.66
C GLU A 10 39.50 1.06 2.62
N THR A 11 38.99 1.54 3.73
CA THR A 11 38.10 0.75 4.61
C THR A 11 36.73 0.68 3.96
N SER A 12 36.52 -0.32 3.12
CA SER A 12 35.19 -0.71 2.65
C SER A 12 34.40 -1.25 3.84
N THR A 13 33.48 -0.46 4.39
CA THR A 13 32.47 -0.94 5.32
C THR A 13 31.52 -1.86 4.57
N ALA A 14 31.79 -3.16 4.63
CA ALA A 14 30.85 -4.17 4.17
C ALA A 14 29.57 -4.06 5.00
N PHE A 15 28.51 -3.49 4.42
CA PHE A 15 27.17 -3.62 4.96
C PHE A 15 26.86 -5.12 5.07
N ALA A 16 26.64 -5.61 6.30
CA ALA A 16 26.25 -7.00 6.53
C ALA A 16 24.99 -7.28 5.70
N ARG A 17 25.11 -8.16 4.72
CA ARG A 17 24.00 -8.57 3.85
C ARG A 17 22.95 -9.21 4.72
N GLN A 18 21.76 -8.59 4.84
CA GLN A 18 20.67 -9.21 5.57
C GLN A 18 20.34 -10.58 4.94
N PRO A 19 20.10 -11.62 5.73
CA PRO A 19 19.77 -12.93 5.20
C PRO A 19 18.48 -12.85 4.39
N GLU A 20 18.39 -13.66 3.32
CA GLU A 20 17.15 -13.75 2.51
C GLU A 20 15.98 -14.21 3.39
N PRO A 21 14.74 -13.77 3.10
CA PRO A 21 13.56 -14.20 3.83
C PRO A 21 13.41 -15.72 3.77
N THR A 22 12.95 -16.30 4.87
CA THR A 22 12.64 -17.74 4.92
C THR A 22 11.57 -18.07 3.87
N PRO A 23 11.78 -19.02 2.96
CA PRO A 23 10.77 -19.43 2.00
C PRO A 23 9.44 -19.74 2.68
N GLY A 24 8.34 -19.17 2.14
CA GLY A 24 6.98 -19.37 2.67
C GLY A 24 6.59 -18.50 3.86
N LYS A 25 7.52 -17.82 4.56
CA LYS A 25 7.19 -16.97 5.70
C LYS A 25 6.99 -15.50 5.33
N ALA A 26 7.69 -14.99 4.33
CA ALA A 26 7.53 -13.61 3.90
C ALA A 26 6.18 -13.38 3.23
N LEU A 27 5.54 -12.25 3.55
CA LEU A 27 4.32 -11.75 2.93
C LEU A 27 4.67 -10.82 1.77
N ASN A 28 4.04 -11.05 0.63
CA ASN A 28 4.08 -10.15 -0.52
C ASN A 28 2.90 -9.17 -0.40
N LEU A 29 3.20 -7.93 -0.07
CA LEU A 29 2.24 -6.85 0.14
C LEU A 29 2.20 -5.95 -1.10
N MET A 30 1.02 -5.43 -1.42
CA MET A 30 0.81 -4.46 -2.48
C MET A 30 -0.21 -3.40 -2.07
N THR A 31 0.00 -2.16 -2.47
CA THR A 31 -1.05 -1.14 -2.57
C THR A 31 -1.23 -0.76 -4.03
N PHE A 32 -2.48 -0.64 -4.47
CA PHE A 32 -2.79 -0.40 -5.87
C PHE A 32 -4.06 0.44 -6.03
N ASN A 33 -3.92 1.73 -6.25
CA ASN A 33 -5.04 2.55 -6.71
C ASN A 33 -5.42 2.09 -8.13
N LEU A 34 -6.64 1.57 -8.27
CA LEU A 34 -7.14 0.96 -9.51
C LEU A 34 -7.60 1.99 -10.53
N ARG A 35 -7.72 3.25 -10.17
CA ARG A 35 -8.51 4.24 -10.88
C ARG A 35 -9.93 3.74 -11.11
N TYR A 36 -10.94 4.47 -10.68
CA TYR A 36 -12.33 4.05 -10.82
C TYR A 36 -12.69 3.68 -12.27
N ALA A 37 -13.64 2.77 -12.43
CA ALA A 37 -14.08 2.29 -13.72
C ALA A 37 -14.82 3.38 -14.49
N SER A 38 -14.21 3.85 -15.58
CA SER A 38 -14.89 4.64 -16.60
C SER A 38 -15.37 3.71 -17.70
N SER A 39 -16.52 4.00 -18.28
CA SER A 39 -17.09 3.23 -19.41
C SER A 39 -16.58 3.73 -20.76
N THR A 40 -16.01 4.93 -20.83
CA THR A 40 -15.59 5.63 -22.04
C THR A 40 -14.13 6.06 -21.97
N GLY A 41 -13.61 6.50 -23.13
CA GLY A 41 -12.24 7.00 -23.25
C GLY A 41 -11.18 5.92 -23.43
N ALA A 42 -9.95 6.37 -23.68
CA ALA A 42 -8.80 5.50 -23.93
C ALA A 42 -8.43 4.63 -22.71
N ASN A 43 -8.67 5.15 -21.50
CA ASN A 43 -8.35 4.50 -20.23
C ASN A 43 -9.57 3.87 -19.54
N ARG A 44 -10.62 3.51 -20.32
CA ARG A 44 -11.81 2.85 -19.78
C ARG A 44 -11.50 1.48 -19.19
N TRP A 45 -12.26 1.09 -18.17
CA TRP A 45 -12.02 -0.14 -17.41
C TRP A 45 -11.88 -1.42 -18.25
N PRO A 46 -12.73 -1.67 -19.28
CA PRO A 46 -12.59 -2.89 -20.08
C PRO A 46 -11.22 -3.06 -20.75
N LEU A 47 -10.52 -1.96 -21.06
CA LEU A 47 -9.15 -2.02 -21.61
C LEU A 47 -8.10 -2.25 -20.54
N ARG A 48 -8.31 -1.73 -19.33
CA ARG A 48 -7.36 -1.84 -18.21
C ARG A 48 -7.48 -3.14 -17.42
N ARG A 49 -8.68 -3.74 -17.37
CA ARG A 49 -8.95 -4.98 -16.64
C ARG A 49 -7.94 -6.10 -16.92
N PRO A 50 -7.63 -6.49 -18.20
CA PRO A 50 -6.65 -7.53 -18.45
C PRO A 50 -5.25 -7.15 -17.98
N LEU A 51 -4.88 -5.86 -17.97
CA LEU A 51 -3.59 -5.38 -17.51
C LEU A 51 -3.48 -5.46 -15.98
N VAL A 52 -4.56 -5.11 -15.26
CA VAL A 52 -4.65 -5.29 -13.81
C VAL A 52 -4.53 -6.78 -13.44
N ALA A 53 -5.24 -7.66 -14.16
CA ALA A 53 -5.13 -9.11 -13.95
C ALA A 53 -3.71 -9.63 -14.22
N GLN A 54 -3.02 -9.08 -15.23
CA GLN A 54 -1.61 -9.40 -15.50
C GLN A 54 -0.69 -8.98 -14.35
N VAL A 55 -0.81 -7.73 -13.87
CA VAL A 55 -0.02 -7.24 -12.73
C VAL A 55 -0.22 -8.12 -11.50
N LEU A 56 -1.46 -8.48 -11.16
CA LEU A 56 -1.75 -9.33 -10.01
C LEU A 56 -1.15 -10.74 -10.16
N ARG A 57 -1.15 -11.31 -11.38
CA ARG A 57 -0.50 -12.60 -11.63
C ARG A 57 1.02 -12.53 -11.50
N GLU A 58 1.64 -11.52 -12.12
CA GLU A 58 3.10 -11.35 -12.14
C GLU A 58 3.66 -11.07 -10.75
N GLN A 59 3.01 -10.19 -10.00
CA GLN A 59 3.47 -9.81 -8.67
C GLN A 59 3.06 -10.83 -7.60
N SER A 60 2.05 -11.63 -7.87
CA SER A 60 1.58 -12.70 -6.98
C SER A 60 1.47 -12.28 -5.51
N PRO A 61 0.76 -11.17 -5.20
CA PRO A 61 0.67 -10.66 -3.84
C PRO A 61 -0.13 -11.59 -2.93
N ASP A 62 0.24 -11.62 -1.65
CA ASP A 62 -0.56 -12.26 -0.62
C ASP A 62 -1.69 -11.36 -0.13
N ILE A 63 -1.44 -10.02 -0.13
CA ILE A 63 -2.43 -9.00 0.21
C ILE A 63 -2.29 -7.82 -0.74
N VAL A 64 -3.43 -7.29 -1.19
CA VAL A 64 -3.52 -6.05 -1.96
C VAL A 64 -4.51 -5.10 -1.31
N GLY A 65 -4.06 -3.93 -0.86
CA GLY A 65 -4.95 -2.80 -0.58
C GLY A 65 -5.27 -2.08 -1.88
N THR A 66 -6.54 -1.99 -2.26
CA THR A 66 -6.95 -1.29 -3.48
C THR A 66 -7.74 -0.03 -3.14
N GLN A 67 -7.57 1.03 -3.95
CA GLN A 67 -8.28 2.28 -3.82
C GLN A 67 -9.06 2.56 -5.13
N GLU A 68 -10.07 3.40 -5.07
CA GLU A 68 -10.96 3.82 -6.17
C GLU A 68 -11.79 2.71 -6.85
N GLY A 69 -11.58 1.45 -6.50
CA GLY A 69 -12.34 0.35 -7.11
C GLY A 69 -13.84 0.50 -6.90
N LEU A 70 -14.63 0.46 -7.98
CA LEU A 70 -16.09 0.36 -7.90
C LEU A 70 -16.51 -1.11 -7.74
N TYR A 71 -17.67 -1.35 -7.13
CA TYR A 71 -18.16 -2.71 -6.86
C TYR A 71 -18.11 -3.67 -8.06
N PRO A 72 -18.55 -3.28 -9.29
CA PRO A 72 -18.39 -4.14 -10.47
C PRO A 72 -16.92 -4.45 -10.80
N GLN A 73 -16.03 -3.47 -10.62
CA GLN A 73 -14.60 -3.61 -10.87
C GLN A 73 -13.95 -4.62 -9.92
N LEU A 74 -14.34 -4.60 -8.64
CA LEU A 74 -13.86 -5.58 -7.65
C LEU A 74 -14.34 -7.00 -7.97
N LYS A 75 -15.58 -7.15 -8.46
CA LYS A 75 -16.09 -8.45 -8.93
C LYS A 75 -15.33 -8.96 -10.14
N ASP A 76 -14.97 -8.09 -11.06
CA ASP A 76 -14.15 -8.45 -12.22
C ASP A 76 -12.78 -8.97 -11.79
N ILE A 77 -12.13 -8.28 -10.84
CA ILE A 77 -10.83 -8.71 -10.28
C ILE A 77 -10.96 -10.06 -9.57
N ALA A 78 -12.01 -10.26 -8.78
CA ALA A 78 -12.25 -11.54 -8.10
C ALA A 78 -12.49 -12.70 -9.10
N THR A 79 -13.13 -12.40 -10.23
CA THR A 79 -13.33 -13.37 -11.33
C THR A 79 -12.00 -13.71 -12.01
N ASP A 80 -11.17 -12.71 -12.28
CA ASP A 80 -9.88 -12.87 -12.97
C ASP A 80 -8.80 -13.48 -12.06
N SER A 81 -9.01 -13.41 -10.73
CA SER A 81 -8.09 -13.90 -9.70
C SER A 81 -8.83 -14.75 -8.65
N PRO A 82 -9.34 -15.95 -9.00
CA PRO A 82 -10.22 -16.74 -8.14
C PRO A 82 -9.55 -17.24 -6.84
N GLY A 83 -8.21 -17.24 -6.76
CA GLY A 83 -7.45 -17.52 -5.55
C GLY A 83 -7.50 -16.41 -4.50
N LEU A 84 -7.94 -15.20 -4.89
CA LEU A 84 -8.10 -14.08 -3.98
C LEU A 84 -9.54 -14.02 -3.41
N GLY A 85 -9.64 -13.80 -2.11
CA GLY A 85 -10.82 -13.27 -1.45
C GLY A 85 -10.72 -11.74 -1.35
N TRP A 86 -11.82 -11.06 -0.99
CA TRP A 86 -11.75 -9.63 -0.70
C TRP A 86 -12.76 -9.19 0.35
N ILE A 87 -12.41 -8.13 1.08
CA ILE A 87 -13.20 -7.47 2.10
C ILE A 87 -13.21 -5.98 1.78
N GLY A 88 -14.37 -5.35 1.88
CA GLY A 88 -14.52 -3.92 1.63
C GLY A 88 -15.96 -3.47 1.69
N LEU A 89 -16.13 -2.16 1.87
CA LEU A 89 -17.39 -1.45 1.86
C LEU A 89 -17.26 -0.20 0.99
N GLY A 90 -18.27 0.14 0.24
CA GLY A 90 -18.28 1.39 -0.53
C GLY A 90 -18.29 2.60 0.39
N ARG A 91 -17.51 3.62 0.08
CA ARG A 91 -17.38 4.83 0.92
C ARG A 91 -18.70 5.59 1.14
N ASP A 92 -19.69 5.33 0.27
CA ASP A 92 -21.04 5.89 0.38
C ASP A 92 -22.04 4.89 1.01
N GLY A 93 -21.54 3.77 1.54
CA GLY A 93 -22.28 2.71 2.18
C GLY A 93 -22.71 1.58 1.25
N GLY A 94 -22.67 0.35 1.74
CA GLY A 94 -22.99 -0.85 0.98
C GLY A 94 -22.10 -1.03 -0.24
N SER A 95 -22.70 -1.14 -1.43
CA SER A 95 -21.97 -1.29 -2.71
C SER A 95 -21.78 0.04 -3.46
N ARG A 96 -21.99 1.18 -2.81
CA ARG A 96 -22.00 2.51 -3.45
C ARG A 96 -20.68 3.24 -3.24
N GLY A 97 -20.27 3.97 -4.28
CA GLY A 97 -19.02 4.73 -4.29
C GLY A 97 -17.79 3.83 -4.46
N GLU A 98 -16.64 4.43 -4.26
CA GLU A 98 -15.36 3.74 -4.34
C GLU A 98 -15.06 2.96 -3.06
N PHE A 99 -14.31 1.88 -3.20
CA PHE A 99 -13.92 0.99 -2.11
C PHE A 99 -12.44 1.16 -1.76
N MET A 100 -12.13 1.04 -0.49
CA MET A 100 -10.82 0.74 0.02
C MET A 100 -10.77 -0.77 0.30
N ALA A 101 -10.84 -1.58 -0.76
CA ALA A 101 -10.93 -3.03 -0.61
C ALA A 101 -9.57 -3.66 -0.29
N VAL A 102 -9.61 -4.75 0.49
CA VAL A 102 -8.46 -5.58 0.81
C VAL A 102 -8.65 -6.93 0.15
N PHE A 103 -7.87 -7.21 -0.91
CA PHE A 103 -7.79 -8.54 -1.50
C PHE A 103 -6.72 -9.35 -0.78
N TYR A 104 -6.96 -10.65 -0.60
CA TYR A 104 -6.05 -11.55 0.11
C TYR A 104 -6.06 -12.96 -0.47
N ARG A 105 -4.93 -13.64 -0.41
CA ARG A 105 -4.77 -15.02 -0.86
C ARG A 105 -5.47 -15.99 0.11
N LYS A 106 -6.57 -16.59 -0.31
CA LYS A 106 -7.45 -17.45 0.52
C LYS A 106 -6.74 -18.67 1.09
N GLU A 107 -5.83 -19.27 0.33
CA GLU A 107 -5.09 -20.45 0.79
C GLU A 107 -4.09 -20.13 1.91
N ARG A 108 -3.62 -18.90 1.99
CA ARG A 108 -2.62 -18.45 2.96
C ARG A 108 -3.21 -17.72 4.15
N LEU A 109 -4.18 -16.88 3.93
CA LEU A 109 -4.66 -15.91 4.92
C LEU A 109 -6.12 -16.18 5.29
N GLU A 110 -6.38 -16.25 6.59
CA GLU A 110 -7.73 -16.33 7.17
C GLU A 110 -8.11 -14.97 7.75
N PRO A 111 -9.15 -14.29 7.25
CA PRO A 111 -9.68 -13.10 7.89
C PRO A 111 -10.42 -13.49 9.17
N VAL A 112 -9.97 -12.96 10.31
CA VAL A 112 -10.53 -13.25 11.63
C VAL A 112 -11.51 -12.18 12.07
N GLU A 113 -11.18 -10.93 11.77
CA GLU A 113 -11.96 -9.77 12.15
C GLU A 113 -11.73 -8.65 11.14
N PHE A 114 -12.73 -7.83 10.87
CA PHE A 114 -12.58 -6.65 10.02
C PHE A 114 -13.62 -5.60 10.37
N ASP A 115 -13.30 -4.34 10.05
CA ASP A 115 -14.24 -3.25 10.15
C ASP A 115 -13.84 -2.08 9.24
N HIS A 116 -14.68 -1.04 9.24
CA HIS A 116 -14.53 0.15 8.43
C HIS A 116 -14.76 1.39 9.28
N PHE A 117 -14.05 2.48 8.99
CA PHE A 117 -14.35 3.77 9.58
C PHE A 117 -14.06 4.90 8.60
N TRP A 118 -14.76 6.03 8.76
CA TRP A 118 -14.61 7.19 7.90
C TRP A 118 -13.60 8.17 8.48
N LEU A 119 -12.86 8.84 7.58
CA LEU A 119 -11.88 9.85 7.93
C LEU A 119 -12.60 11.19 8.11
N SER A 120 -13.16 11.39 9.29
CA SER A 120 -14.00 12.52 9.69
C SER A 120 -14.02 12.68 11.22
N ASP A 121 -14.67 13.73 11.73
CA ASP A 121 -14.88 13.91 13.17
C ASP A 121 -15.89 12.91 13.76
N THR A 122 -16.67 12.21 12.90
CA THR A 122 -17.62 11.16 13.27
C THR A 122 -17.30 9.86 12.53
N PRO A 123 -16.17 9.20 12.85
CA PRO A 123 -15.64 8.10 12.05
C PRO A 123 -16.54 6.85 12.01
N GLU A 124 -17.42 6.66 12.97
CA GLU A 124 -18.39 5.55 13.02
C GLU A 124 -19.65 5.82 12.18
N VAL A 125 -19.81 7.05 11.67
CA VAL A 125 -20.98 7.42 10.86
C VAL A 125 -20.68 7.12 9.40
N MET A 126 -21.41 6.16 8.83
CA MET A 126 -21.27 5.76 7.43
C MET A 126 -21.42 6.96 6.48
N GLY A 127 -20.45 7.13 5.59
CA GLY A 127 -20.44 8.22 4.61
C GLY A 127 -20.10 9.58 5.19
N SER A 128 -19.62 9.66 6.43
CA SER A 128 -19.26 10.93 7.07
C SER A 128 -18.10 11.63 6.36
N THR A 129 -18.20 12.97 6.24
CA THR A 129 -17.14 13.86 5.76
C THR A 129 -17.34 15.23 6.41
N THR A 130 -16.38 15.69 7.22
CA THR A 130 -16.49 16.88 8.08
C THR A 130 -15.30 17.84 7.98
N TRP A 131 -14.23 17.45 7.24
CA TRP A 131 -12.98 18.22 7.22
C TRP A 131 -12.80 19.10 6.00
N GLY A 132 -13.92 19.45 5.30
CA GLY A 132 -13.92 20.31 4.13
C GLY A 132 -13.57 19.59 2.81
N ASN A 133 -13.26 18.31 2.87
CA ASN A 133 -13.08 17.47 1.70
C ASN A 133 -14.43 17.14 1.04
N THR A 134 -14.47 17.14 -0.29
CA THR A 134 -15.68 16.81 -1.07
C THR A 134 -15.90 15.31 -1.18
N ASN A 135 -14.83 14.54 -1.24
CA ASN A 135 -14.89 13.09 -1.32
C ASN A 135 -14.84 12.46 0.06
N ARG A 136 -15.73 11.51 0.32
CA ARG A 136 -15.66 10.67 1.51
C ARG A 136 -14.39 9.84 1.48
N ARG A 137 -13.69 9.80 2.60
CA ARG A 137 -12.48 9.00 2.77
C ARG A 137 -12.64 8.06 3.94
N MET A 138 -12.08 6.88 3.83
CA MET A 138 -12.28 5.82 4.83
C MET A 138 -11.08 4.90 4.93
N VAL A 139 -11.11 4.05 5.93
CA VAL A 139 -10.18 2.94 6.14
C VAL A 139 -10.98 1.65 6.19
N THR A 140 -10.47 0.62 5.54
CA THR A 140 -10.85 -0.79 5.78
C THR A 140 -9.68 -1.46 6.48
N TRP A 141 -9.92 -2.11 7.61
CA TRP A 141 -8.90 -2.91 8.27
C TRP A 141 -9.36 -4.35 8.45
N VAL A 142 -8.41 -5.27 8.42
CA VAL A 142 -8.64 -6.71 8.56
C VAL A 142 -7.56 -7.28 9.45
N THR A 143 -7.97 -8.06 10.46
CA THR A 143 -7.07 -8.95 11.20
C THR A 143 -7.00 -10.27 10.46
N PHE A 144 -5.80 -10.63 10.03
CA PHE A 144 -5.53 -11.92 9.40
C PHE A 144 -4.79 -12.86 10.33
N GLU A 145 -5.05 -14.15 10.18
CA GLU A 145 -4.17 -15.23 10.62
C GLU A 145 -3.42 -15.79 9.40
N ASP A 146 -2.11 -15.72 9.42
CA ASP A 146 -1.25 -16.33 8.40
C ASP A 146 -1.13 -17.82 8.68
N ARG A 147 -1.76 -18.66 7.87
CA ARG A 147 -1.77 -20.13 8.00
C ARG A 147 -0.37 -20.76 7.92
N ALA A 148 0.58 -20.07 7.26
CA ALA A 148 1.96 -20.57 7.14
C ALA A 148 2.75 -20.40 8.45
N THR A 149 2.39 -19.44 9.29
CA THR A 149 3.14 -19.09 10.51
C THR A 149 2.31 -19.16 11.78
N GLY A 150 0.97 -19.23 11.68
CA GLY A 150 0.02 -19.09 12.79
C GLY A 150 -0.03 -17.68 13.40
N ARG A 151 0.67 -16.72 12.80
CA ARG A 151 0.74 -15.35 13.33
C ARG A 151 -0.47 -14.54 12.93
N ARG A 152 -1.00 -13.77 13.88
CA ARG A 152 -2.02 -12.75 13.62
C ARG A 152 -1.37 -11.39 13.43
N PHE A 153 -1.89 -10.62 12.47
CA PHE A 153 -1.51 -9.24 12.19
C PHE A 153 -2.69 -8.49 11.59
N GLN A 154 -2.61 -7.16 11.56
CA GLN A 154 -3.63 -6.34 10.92
C GLN A 154 -3.10 -5.70 9.63
N PHE A 155 -3.96 -5.68 8.62
CA PHE A 155 -3.74 -4.94 7.38
C PHE A 155 -4.80 -3.85 7.27
N TRP A 156 -4.36 -2.61 7.12
CA TRP A 156 -5.18 -1.41 7.01
C TRP A 156 -5.00 -0.80 5.62
N ASN A 157 -6.10 -0.53 4.92
CA ASN A 157 -6.11 0.08 3.60
C ASN A 157 -6.86 1.40 3.63
N THR A 158 -6.27 2.44 3.06
CA THR A 158 -6.83 3.80 3.08
C THR A 158 -6.63 4.54 1.76
N HIS A 159 -7.40 5.62 1.58
CA HIS A 159 -7.21 6.61 0.53
C HIS A 159 -7.46 7.99 1.13
N PHE A 160 -6.40 8.79 1.29
CA PHE A 160 -6.47 10.13 1.86
C PHE A 160 -7.01 11.14 0.85
N ASP A 161 -7.38 12.33 1.32
CA ASP A 161 -7.93 13.35 0.45
C ASP A 161 -6.88 13.98 -0.46
N HIS A 162 -7.22 14.16 -1.74
CA HIS A 162 -6.30 14.68 -2.75
C HIS A 162 -6.20 16.21 -2.78
N GLN A 163 -7.17 16.94 -2.19
CA GLN A 163 -7.23 18.41 -2.27
C GLN A 163 -6.92 19.08 -0.94
N VAL A 164 -7.46 18.56 0.18
CA VAL A 164 -7.44 19.25 1.47
C VAL A 164 -6.31 18.72 2.36
N GLU A 165 -5.24 19.49 2.48
CA GLU A 165 -4.08 19.12 3.34
C GLU A 165 -4.48 18.92 4.80
N GLU A 166 -5.36 19.77 5.33
CA GLU A 166 -5.82 19.64 6.71
C GLU A 166 -6.59 18.34 6.93
N ALA A 167 -7.37 17.87 5.93
CA ALA A 167 -8.04 16.56 6.01
C ALA A 167 -7.01 15.42 6.03
N ARG A 168 -5.92 15.50 5.24
CA ARG A 168 -4.82 14.50 5.29
C ARG A 168 -4.14 14.47 6.65
N ARG A 169 -3.88 15.65 7.24
CA ARG A 169 -3.26 15.76 8.57
C ARG A 169 -4.14 15.11 9.66
N LYS A 170 -5.43 15.44 9.67
CA LYS A 170 -6.41 14.86 10.59
C LYS A 170 -6.57 13.35 10.37
N ALA A 171 -6.56 12.90 9.11
CA ALA A 171 -6.61 11.49 8.77
C ALA A 171 -5.40 10.73 9.34
N ALA A 172 -4.19 11.27 9.20
CA ALA A 172 -2.98 10.69 9.77
C ALA A 172 -3.07 10.56 11.29
N ALA A 173 -3.54 11.61 11.98
CA ALA A 173 -3.73 11.59 13.43
C ALA A 173 -4.78 10.56 13.87
N LEU A 174 -5.95 10.51 13.19
CA LEU A 174 -7.01 9.54 13.51
C LEU A 174 -6.54 8.10 13.30
N VAL A 175 -5.90 7.81 12.16
CA VAL A 175 -5.35 6.48 11.85
C VAL A 175 -4.31 6.07 12.89
N SER A 176 -3.36 6.96 13.23
CA SER A 176 -2.35 6.70 14.27
C SER A 176 -2.99 6.40 15.62
N ALA A 177 -3.98 7.20 16.04
CA ALA A 177 -4.68 7.01 17.31
C ALA A 177 -5.42 5.67 17.37
N ARG A 178 -5.97 5.20 16.25
CA ARG A 178 -6.63 3.89 16.15
C ARG A 178 -5.62 2.74 16.13
N ILE A 179 -4.54 2.87 15.39
CA ILE A 179 -3.45 1.88 15.38
C ILE A 179 -2.84 1.75 16.77
N ALA A 180 -2.70 2.84 17.54
CA ALA A 180 -2.18 2.81 18.91
C ALA A 180 -3.04 1.95 19.86
N ARG A 181 -4.33 1.74 19.58
CA ARG A 181 -5.23 0.88 20.36
C ARG A 181 -5.08 -0.61 20.02
N VAL A 182 -4.47 -0.94 18.89
CA VAL A 182 -4.16 -2.33 18.54
C VAL A 182 -3.10 -2.85 19.52
N PRO A 183 -3.28 -4.02 20.16
CA PRO A 183 -2.34 -4.57 21.13
C PRO A 183 -0.89 -4.55 20.61
N GLN A 184 0.07 -4.22 21.45
CA GLN A 184 1.48 -4.04 21.07
C GLN A 184 2.10 -5.30 20.42
N GLY A 185 1.66 -6.48 20.82
CA GLY A 185 2.12 -7.76 20.24
C GLY A 185 1.52 -8.10 18.88
N VAL A 186 0.53 -7.31 18.38
CA VAL A 186 -0.11 -7.51 17.09
C VAL A 186 0.54 -6.58 16.06
N PRO A 187 1.27 -7.11 15.07
CA PRO A 187 1.84 -6.31 14.01
C PRO A 187 0.74 -5.64 13.16
N VAL A 188 1.06 -4.47 12.61
CA VAL A 188 0.15 -3.72 11.73
C VAL A 188 0.86 -3.35 10.44
N VAL A 189 0.17 -3.49 9.32
CA VAL A 189 0.52 -2.89 8.04
C VAL A 189 -0.51 -1.82 7.72
N LEU A 190 -0.08 -0.63 7.34
CA LEU A 190 -0.92 0.44 6.80
C LEU A 190 -0.48 0.70 5.35
N ALA A 191 -1.38 0.48 4.40
CA ALA A 191 -1.14 0.67 2.98
C ALA A 191 -2.20 1.59 2.38
N GLY A 192 -1.88 2.27 1.28
CA GLY A 192 -2.86 3.10 0.61
C GLY A 192 -2.27 4.13 -0.33
N ASP A 193 -3.17 4.89 -0.94
CA ASP A 193 -2.91 6.15 -1.60
C ASP A 193 -3.11 7.29 -0.59
N PHE A 194 -2.03 7.92 -0.20
CA PHE A 194 -2.07 9.00 0.79
C PHE A 194 -2.21 10.40 0.16
N ASN A 195 -2.19 10.49 -1.17
CA ASN A 195 -2.24 11.76 -1.89
C ASN A 195 -1.24 12.81 -1.35
N ALA A 196 -0.11 12.34 -0.89
CA ALA A 196 0.93 13.13 -0.23
C ALA A 196 2.29 12.49 -0.48
N LEU A 197 3.34 13.29 -0.59
CA LEU A 197 4.68 12.79 -0.87
C LEU A 197 5.31 12.12 0.35
N SER A 198 5.81 10.90 0.16
CA SER A 198 6.64 10.21 1.15
C SER A 198 7.88 11.04 1.51
N GLY A 199 8.25 11.06 2.79
CA GLY A 199 9.44 11.77 3.28
C GLY A 199 9.34 13.31 3.26
N LYS A 200 8.24 13.89 2.76
CA LYS A 200 8.12 15.36 2.60
C LYS A 200 6.80 15.95 3.10
N SER A 201 5.78 15.13 3.35
CA SER A 201 4.47 15.61 3.74
C SER A 201 4.24 15.50 5.24
N ARG A 202 3.41 16.40 5.80
CA ARG A 202 3.05 16.39 7.23
C ARG A 202 2.35 15.11 7.65
N SER A 203 1.52 14.52 6.78
CA SER A 203 0.87 13.23 7.05
C SER A 203 1.87 12.09 7.11
N TYR A 204 2.91 12.09 6.26
CA TYR A 204 3.99 11.11 6.32
C TYR A 204 4.82 11.27 7.62
N GLU A 205 5.26 12.50 7.92
CA GLU A 205 6.00 12.80 9.14
C GLU A 205 5.23 12.39 10.40
N TRP A 206 3.91 12.64 10.42
CA TRP A 206 3.06 12.22 11.53
C TRP A 206 3.01 10.70 11.68
N LEU A 207 2.71 9.97 10.61
CA LEU A 207 2.57 8.51 10.64
C LEU A 207 3.87 7.80 10.99
N THR A 208 5.01 8.32 10.52
CA THR A 208 6.33 7.70 10.75
C THR A 208 7.04 8.21 12.01
N GLY A 209 6.73 9.41 12.47
CA GLY A 209 7.22 10.00 13.71
C GLY A 209 6.33 9.62 14.90
N GLU A 210 5.33 10.46 15.20
CA GLU A 210 4.42 10.27 16.33
C GLU A 210 3.57 8.99 16.22
N GLY A 211 3.19 8.60 14.99
CA GLY A 211 2.46 7.36 14.71
C GLY A 211 3.29 6.09 14.89
N GLY A 212 4.62 6.21 14.95
CA GLY A 212 5.54 5.11 15.23
C GLY A 212 5.59 4.03 14.14
N LEU A 213 5.11 4.32 12.93
CA LEU A 213 5.16 3.39 11.80
C LEU A 213 6.50 3.52 11.06
N LYS A 214 6.99 2.41 10.53
CA LYS A 214 8.19 2.35 9.69
C LYS A 214 7.77 2.24 8.22
N ASP A 215 8.45 2.98 7.33
CA ASP A 215 8.21 2.81 5.88
C ASP A 215 8.98 1.57 5.39
N THR A 216 8.25 0.64 4.74
CA THR A 216 8.84 -0.54 4.10
C THR A 216 9.90 -0.17 3.07
N TRP A 217 9.74 0.97 2.40
CA TRP A 217 10.70 1.48 1.43
C TRP A 217 12.07 1.74 2.03
N HIS A 218 12.10 2.44 3.17
CA HIS A 218 13.36 2.76 3.86
C HIS A 218 13.93 1.54 4.59
N ALA A 219 13.07 0.64 5.07
CA ALA A 219 13.49 -0.58 5.76
C ALA A 219 13.97 -1.68 4.80
N ALA A 220 13.66 -1.58 3.51
CA ALA A 220 13.95 -2.61 2.52
C ALA A 220 15.46 -2.79 2.29
N ALA A 221 15.90 -4.06 2.28
CA ALA A 221 17.26 -4.43 1.93
C ALA A 221 17.56 -4.19 0.43
N ARG A 222 16.53 -4.27 -0.43
CA ARG A 222 16.62 -4.00 -1.87
C ARG A 222 15.41 -3.20 -2.32
N ARG A 223 15.61 -2.29 -3.25
CA ARG A 223 14.54 -1.55 -3.91
C ARG A 223 14.62 -1.73 -5.41
N SER A 224 13.46 -1.70 -6.08
CA SER A 224 13.36 -1.69 -7.54
C SER A 224 12.62 -0.46 -8.01
N GLU A 225 13.01 0.07 -9.19
CA GLU A 225 12.42 1.27 -9.77
C GLU A 225 12.46 2.45 -8.79
N GLU A 226 13.63 2.71 -8.19
CA GLU A 226 13.81 3.67 -7.09
C GLU A 226 13.51 5.12 -7.50
N ASP A 227 13.71 5.44 -8.76
CA ASP A 227 13.41 6.75 -9.34
C ASP A 227 11.97 6.88 -9.88
N ALA A 228 11.21 5.79 -9.97
CA ALA A 228 9.85 5.81 -10.49
C ALA A 228 8.89 6.54 -9.54
N ASP A 229 8.08 7.43 -10.10
CA ASP A 229 6.95 8.03 -9.38
C ASP A 229 5.82 6.99 -9.26
N SER A 230 5.04 7.02 -8.17
CA SER A 230 3.91 6.10 -8.02
C SER A 230 2.64 6.58 -8.74
N PHE A 231 2.60 7.83 -9.20
CA PHE A 231 1.50 8.41 -9.97
C PHE A 231 1.97 8.80 -11.37
N ASN A 232 1.29 8.31 -12.42
CA ASN A 232 1.65 8.52 -13.83
C ASN A 232 0.60 9.32 -14.64
N ASP A 233 -0.62 9.50 -14.12
CA ASP A 233 -1.73 10.20 -14.80
C ASP A 233 -2.00 9.67 -16.23
N PHE A 234 -1.78 8.39 -16.47
CA PHE A 234 -1.80 7.75 -17.80
C PHE A 234 -0.84 8.36 -18.83
N ARG A 235 0.18 9.08 -18.40
CA ARG A 235 1.23 9.72 -19.21
C ARG A 235 2.54 8.95 -19.11
N ASP A 236 3.61 9.51 -19.61
CA ASP A 236 4.93 8.99 -19.38
C ASP A 236 5.30 9.12 -17.90
N LEU A 237 5.88 8.05 -17.38
CA LEU A 237 6.20 7.93 -15.96
C LEU A 237 7.24 8.96 -15.54
N GLY A 238 6.93 9.73 -14.49
CA GLY A 238 7.91 10.58 -13.82
C GLY A 238 9.01 9.73 -13.17
N ARG A 239 10.23 10.26 -13.17
CA ARG A 239 11.44 9.61 -12.64
C ARG A 239 12.09 10.47 -11.55
N ASN A 240 11.27 10.88 -10.56
CA ASN A 240 11.72 11.73 -9.45
C ASN A 240 11.68 11.01 -8.10
N GLY A 241 11.30 9.73 -8.09
CA GLY A 241 11.12 8.93 -6.89
C GLY A 241 9.99 9.43 -5.99
N GLN A 242 9.00 10.11 -6.57
CA GLN A 242 7.87 10.68 -5.85
C GLN A 242 6.79 9.62 -5.63
N ARG A 243 6.65 9.17 -4.40
CA ARG A 243 5.62 8.19 -4.04
C ARG A 243 4.54 8.84 -3.21
N ILE A 244 3.29 8.73 -3.66
CA ILE A 244 2.08 9.08 -2.91
C ILE A 244 1.34 7.84 -2.42
N ASP A 245 1.74 6.65 -2.89
CA ASP A 245 1.30 5.34 -2.45
C ASP A 245 2.36 4.74 -1.54
N TRP A 246 1.99 4.34 -0.30
CA TRP A 246 2.95 3.86 0.70
C TRP A 246 2.48 2.56 1.33
N ILE A 247 3.46 1.80 1.84
CA ILE A 247 3.26 0.66 2.73
C ILE A 247 4.09 0.90 3.98
N LEU A 248 3.41 1.17 5.10
CA LEU A 248 4.01 1.39 6.39
C LEU A 248 3.72 0.19 7.31
N PHE A 249 4.54 -0.04 8.35
CA PHE A 249 4.32 -1.12 9.29
C PHE A 249 4.71 -0.78 10.71
N ARG A 250 4.09 -1.46 11.67
CA ARG A 250 4.45 -1.49 13.10
C ARG A 250 4.74 -2.93 13.50
N GLY A 251 5.76 -3.13 14.30
CA GLY A 251 6.24 -4.44 14.75
C GLY A 251 7.69 -4.69 14.36
N SER A 252 8.23 -5.84 14.80
CA SER A 252 9.54 -6.29 14.34
C SER A 252 9.40 -7.09 13.08
N ALA A 253 10.05 -6.61 12.02
CA ALA A 253 9.98 -7.24 10.71
C ALA A 253 11.24 -6.98 9.90
N ARG A 254 11.60 -7.95 9.08
CA ARG A 254 12.58 -7.82 8.03
C ARG A 254 11.89 -7.51 6.72
N VAL A 255 12.27 -6.42 6.06
CA VAL A 255 11.78 -6.07 4.73
C VAL A 255 12.84 -6.44 3.69
N ALA A 256 12.59 -7.51 2.96
CA ALA A 256 13.55 -8.02 1.96
C ALA A 256 13.62 -7.14 0.73
N SER A 257 12.47 -6.63 0.29
CA SER A 257 12.40 -5.74 -0.88
C SER A 257 11.19 -4.83 -0.81
N ALA A 258 11.31 -3.69 -1.48
CA ALA A 258 10.22 -2.79 -1.83
C ALA A 258 10.39 -2.35 -3.29
N GLY A 259 9.31 -1.95 -3.97
CA GLY A 259 9.41 -1.53 -5.37
C GLY A 259 8.16 -0.83 -5.88
N VAL A 260 8.34 -0.11 -6.98
CA VAL A 260 7.25 0.43 -7.80
C VAL A 260 7.09 -0.46 -9.02
N VAL A 261 5.86 -0.88 -9.35
CA VAL A 261 5.59 -1.75 -10.49
C VAL A 261 5.25 -0.89 -11.71
N THR A 262 6.16 -0.83 -12.67
CA THR A 262 6.07 0.03 -13.86
C THR A 262 5.58 -0.69 -15.11
N THR A 263 4.79 -1.75 -14.93
CA THR A 263 4.28 -2.57 -16.05
C THR A 263 3.37 -1.76 -16.97
N ARG A 264 3.76 -1.65 -18.23
CA ARG A 264 2.94 -1.15 -19.37
C ARG A 264 2.84 -2.24 -20.42
N VAL A 265 1.67 -2.39 -21.03
CA VAL A 265 1.47 -3.34 -22.11
C VAL A 265 1.00 -2.59 -23.34
N ASN A 266 1.77 -2.66 -24.44
CA ASN A 266 1.51 -1.92 -25.68
C ASN A 266 1.29 -0.41 -25.44
N GLY A 267 2.06 0.18 -24.51
CA GLY A 267 1.95 1.58 -24.14
C GLY A 267 0.80 1.94 -23.20
N GLN A 268 -0.07 0.98 -22.86
CA GLN A 268 -1.22 1.18 -21.94
C GLN A 268 -0.83 0.89 -20.50
N TRP A 269 -1.18 1.79 -19.57
CA TRP A 269 -1.09 1.59 -18.15
C TRP A 269 -2.31 0.83 -17.59
N PRO A 270 -2.14 -0.03 -16.59
CA PRO A 270 -3.26 -0.66 -15.88
C PRO A 270 -4.08 0.34 -15.04
N SER A 271 -3.42 1.40 -14.56
CA SER A 271 -3.98 2.50 -13.78
C SER A 271 -3.15 3.77 -13.99
N ASP A 272 -3.68 4.93 -13.59
CA ASP A 272 -2.91 6.18 -13.45
C ASP A 272 -1.96 6.17 -12.24
N HIS A 273 -2.01 5.10 -11.44
CA HIS A 273 -1.03 4.80 -10.40
C HIS A 273 -0.23 3.54 -10.75
N CYS A 274 1.03 3.53 -10.34
CA CYS A 274 1.90 2.37 -10.34
C CYS A 274 1.77 1.67 -8.98
N PRO A 275 1.49 0.35 -8.95
CA PRO A 275 1.44 -0.36 -7.68
C PRO A 275 2.75 -0.25 -6.91
N VAL A 276 2.66 -0.11 -5.59
CA VAL A 276 3.82 -0.19 -4.69
C VAL A 276 3.77 -1.53 -3.96
N THR A 277 4.92 -2.22 -3.92
CA THR A 277 5.05 -3.55 -3.33
C THR A 277 6.07 -3.56 -2.21
N ALA A 278 5.90 -4.51 -1.28
CA ALA A 278 6.90 -4.83 -0.27
C ALA A 278 6.88 -6.32 0.05
N ARG A 279 8.05 -6.90 0.28
CA ARG A 279 8.19 -8.27 0.78
C ARG A 279 8.68 -8.23 2.22
N LEU A 280 7.81 -8.62 3.14
CA LEU A 280 8.00 -8.45 4.58
C LEU A 280 7.87 -9.80 5.31
N GLU A 281 8.78 -10.08 6.25
CA GLU A 281 8.73 -11.23 7.16
C GLU A 281 8.73 -10.70 8.59
N TRP A 282 7.72 -11.13 9.39
CA TRP A 282 7.65 -10.82 10.82
C TRP A 282 8.68 -11.64 11.60
N GLU A 283 9.39 -10.99 12.51
CA GLU A 283 10.33 -11.62 13.45
C GLU A 283 9.65 -12.19 14.68
#